data_7b015d8011d9bb43d8c51b7d68084c69
#
_entry.id   7b015d8011d9bb43d8c51b7d68084c69
#
_cell.length_a   1.000
_cell.length_b   1.000
_cell.length_c   1.000
_cell.angle_alpha   90.00
_cell.angle_beta   90.00
_cell.angle_gamma   90.00
#
_symmetry.space_group_name_H-M   'P 1'
#
loop_
_entity.id
_entity.type
_entity.pdbx_description
1 polymer ?
#
loop_
_entity_poly.entity_id
_entity_poly.type
_entity_poly.pdbx_seq_one_letter_code
_entity_poly.pdbx_strand_id
1 'polypeptide(L)'
;MKERGIEQFDFVYVIGDAYVDHSSFGPAIISRVLEANGYSVGIISQPDWKDENSISIFGEPRLGFLVSSGNMDSMVNHYTVAKKHRKTDAFTPGGVMGKRPDRAVTVYGNLIRRTYKHTPMILGGIEASLRRLSHYDYWSDQVRRSVLLDSGADLISYGMGELSIVAIADALAAXXXXXDVTFIPGTVYRSKTLDHLIDPVVLPSFEEVRESKRTYAESFAIQYKNTDAINAKPMAEPYEGQGYIVQNPPSRPLTEQEMDDVYALPYMRAYHPSYEKDGGVPALGEIKYSLTSNRGCFGSCSFCALTFHEGRVVQTRSHESILAEARQMVQEKEFKGYIHDVGGPTADFRGPACKKQLTKGACPNRNCLFPEPCKNMVADHRDYVKLLRELKDIPGVKKVFIRSGIRFDYVLADKDQTFLSELVKDHVSGQLRVAPEHVSNRVLSYMGKPRHEVYQEFIRRFDACNKKTGKQQYALPYFMSSHPGCDLEDAVELAEYIRDMGFIPEQAQDFYPTPSTLSTCMYYTGXXXXXTRGRWIRFTCRNRRMRRRCSVR
;
A
#
# COMPACT_ATOMS: atom_id res chain seq x y z
N MET A 1 7.85 30.90 4.84
CA MET A 1 9.11 31.07 5.56
C MET A 1 9.11 32.36 6.38
N LYS A 2 8.92 33.52 5.75
CA LYS A 2 9.01 34.82 6.45
C LYS A 2 8.09 34.92 7.66
N GLU A 3 6.83 34.56 7.51
CA GLU A 3 5.83 34.64 8.60
C GLU A 3 6.18 33.76 9.82
N ARG A 4 6.93 32.68 9.59
CA ARG A 4 7.31 31.74 10.65
C ARG A 4 8.75 31.94 11.10
N GLY A 5 9.44 32.96 10.56
CA GLY A 5 10.83 33.24 10.91
C GLY A 5 11.81 32.16 10.46
N ILE A 6 11.47 31.40 9.44
CA ILE A 6 12.31 30.29 8.96
C ILE A 6 13.24 30.83 7.88
N GLU A 7 14.56 30.80 8.15
CA GLU A 7 15.57 31.19 7.16
C GLU A 7 15.98 30.01 6.27
N GLN A 8 15.98 28.80 6.82
CA GLN A 8 16.36 27.61 6.09
C GLN A 8 15.48 26.46 6.63
N PHE A 9 14.83 25.71 5.71
CA PHE A 9 14.08 24.53 6.13
C PHE A 9 15.03 23.41 6.56
N ASP A 10 14.61 22.62 7.56
CA ASP A 10 15.34 21.39 7.91
C ASP A 10 15.24 20.38 6.78
N PHE A 11 14.05 20.22 6.23
CA PHE A 11 13.80 19.34 5.08
C PHE A 11 13.04 20.07 3.99
N VAL A 12 13.37 19.74 2.75
CA VAL A 12 12.57 20.12 1.58
C VAL A 12 12.01 18.83 1.00
N TYR A 13 10.69 18.76 0.93
CA TYR A 13 9.97 17.54 0.53
C TYR A 13 9.40 17.74 -0.87
N VAL A 14 9.95 17.02 -1.85
CA VAL A 14 9.52 17.06 -3.24
C VAL A 14 8.53 15.92 -3.47
N ILE A 15 7.32 16.26 -3.87
CA ILE A 15 6.25 15.26 -4.01
C ILE A 15 5.60 15.34 -5.39
N GLY A 16 5.13 14.18 -5.87
CA GLY A 16 4.49 14.10 -7.17
C GLY A 16 2.98 14.34 -7.16
N ASP A 17 2.38 14.45 -5.98
CA ASP A 17 0.96 14.79 -5.82
C ASP A 17 0.80 16.29 -5.55
N ALA A 18 -0.40 16.81 -5.85
CA ALA A 18 -0.82 18.08 -5.23
C ALA A 18 -0.86 17.88 -3.71
N TYR A 19 -0.54 18.92 -2.94
CA TYR A 19 -0.50 18.78 -1.48
C TYR A 19 -1.90 18.80 -0.89
N VAL A 20 -2.26 17.70 -0.22
CA VAL A 20 -3.52 17.58 0.53
C VAL A 20 -3.15 17.29 1.97
N ASP A 21 -3.54 18.18 2.89
CA ASP A 21 -3.18 18.08 4.30
C ASP A 21 -4.22 17.23 5.03
N HIS A 22 -4.11 15.94 4.84
CA HIS A 22 -5.06 14.97 5.39
C HIS A 22 -4.32 13.66 5.69
N SER A 23 -4.76 12.97 6.72
CA SER A 23 -4.10 11.75 7.20
C SER A 23 -4.18 10.57 6.22
N SER A 24 -4.91 10.72 5.12
CA SER A 24 -4.91 9.72 4.05
C SER A 24 -3.80 9.93 3.02
N PHE A 25 -2.97 10.95 3.20
CA PHE A 25 -1.90 11.27 2.26
C PHE A 25 -0.55 11.19 2.97
N GLY A 26 0.31 10.31 2.45
CA GLY A 26 1.63 10.09 3.04
C GLY A 26 2.46 11.35 3.25
N PRO A 27 2.57 12.23 2.24
CA PRO A 27 3.35 13.47 2.45
C PRO A 27 2.83 14.33 3.60
N ALA A 28 1.51 14.40 3.80
CA ALA A 28 0.97 15.16 4.93
C ALA A 28 1.35 14.50 6.26
N ILE A 29 1.23 13.18 6.34
CA ILE A 29 1.59 12.45 7.56
C ILE A 29 3.06 12.70 7.90
N ILE A 30 3.95 12.49 6.96
CA ILE A 30 5.40 12.61 7.20
C ILE A 30 5.76 14.05 7.57
N SER A 31 5.19 15.03 6.86
CA SER A 31 5.47 16.44 7.16
C SER A 31 4.99 16.82 8.57
N ARG A 32 3.78 16.40 8.93
CA ARG A 32 3.23 16.71 10.25
C ARG A 32 3.98 16.00 11.37
N VAL A 33 4.41 14.75 11.13
CA VAL A 33 5.22 14.01 12.10
C VAL A 33 6.54 14.72 12.34
N LEU A 34 7.20 15.17 11.28
CA LEU A 34 8.47 15.89 11.41
C LEU A 34 8.26 17.23 12.16
N GLU A 35 7.22 17.98 11.82
CA GLU A 35 6.92 19.23 12.51
C GLU A 35 6.66 18.98 14.00
N ALA A 36 5.94 17.93 14.33
CA ALA A 36 5.65 17.60 15.73
C ALA A 36 6.93 17.25 16.51
N ASN A 37 8.00 16.88 15.80
CA ASN A 37 9.28 16.55 16.41
C ASN A 37 10.29 17.69 16.29
N GLY A 38 9.84 18.90 15.93
CA GLY A 38 10.67 20.10 15.95
C GLY A 38 11.41 20.40 14.65
N TYR A 39 11.07 19.71 13.56
CA TYR A 39 11.73 19.93 12.27
C TYR A 39 10.81 20.70 11.32
N SER A 40 11.40 21.69 10.62
CA SER A 40 10.64 22.45 9.62
C SER A 40 10.71 21.75 8.27
N VAL A 41 9.59 21.77 7.53
CA VAL A 41 9.47 21.10 6.24
C VAL A 41 8.88 22.07 5.22
N GLY A 42 9.60 22.27 4.13
CA GLY A 42 9.07 23.03 2.97
C GLY A 42 8.64 22.01 1.91
N ILE A 43 7.45 22.16 1.38
CA ILE A 43 6.89 21.20 0.42
C ILE A 43 6.92 21.79 -0.98
N ILE A 44 7.53 21.07 -1.92
CA ILE A 44 7.52 21.39 -3.34
C ILE A 44 6.65 20.34 -4.02
N SER A 45 5.45 20.74 -4.40
CA SER A 45 4.45 19.85 -4.96
C SER A 45 4.48 19.94 -6.48
N GLN A 46 4.67 18.79 -7.12
CA GLN A 46 4.64 18.67 -8.58
C GLN A 46 5.52 19.72 -9.29
N PRO A 47 6.82 19.79 -8.93
CA PRO A 47 7.69 20.75 -9.61
C PRO A 47 7.78 20.45 -11.10
N ASP A 48 8.03 21.51 -11.89
CA ASP A 48 8.28 21.33 -13.32
C ASP A 48 9.64 20.66 -13.48
N TRP A 49 9.65 19.35 -13.76
CA TRP A 49 10.91 18.59 -13.81
C TRP A 49 11.79 18.97 -15.00
N LYS A 50 11.25 19.73 -15.94
CA LYS A 50 12.03 20.21 -17.08
C LYS A 50 12.81 21.49 -16.72
N ASP A 51 12.50 22.08 -15.58
CA ASP A 51 13.17 23.29 -15.08
C ASP A 51 14.02 22.92 -13.86
N GLU A 52 15.34 23.01 -14.02
CA GLU A 52 16.27 22.64 -12.94
C GLU A 52 16.11 23.53 -11.70
N ASN A 53 15.57 24.72 -11.85
CA ASN A 53 15.38 25.64 -10.73
C ASN A 53 14.14 25.34 -9.92
N SER A 54 13.27 24.45 -10.40
CA SER A 54 12.00 24.19 -9.74
C SER A 54 12.15 23.58 -8.34
N ILE A 55 13.25 22.87 -8.09
CA ILE A 55 13.48 22.25 -6.77
C ILE A 55 14.33 23.13 -5.85
N SER A 56 14.72 24.30 -6.30
CA SER A 56 15.59 25.21 -5.55
C SER A 56 14.85 26.40 -4.95
N ILE A 57 13.53 26.43 -5.03
CA ILE A 57 12.75 27.60 -4.61
C ILE A 57 12.91 27.91 -3.12
N PHE A 58 13.25 26.90 -2.30
CA PHE A 58 13.49 27.07 -0.86
C PHE A 58 14.97 27.04 -0.50
N GLY A 59 15.85 26.87 -1.49
CA GLY A 59 17.28 26.71 -1.24
C GLY A 59 17.62 25.32 -0.71
N GLU A 60 18.85 25.17 -0.27
CA GLU A 60 19.33 23.90 0.27
C GLU A 60 18.74 23.65 1.66
N PRO A 61 18.16 22.49 1.92
CA PRO A 61 17.70 22.18 3.28
C PRO A 61 18.88 21.92 4.22
N ARG A 62 18.65 22.17 5.51
CA ARG A 62 19.68 21.93 6.52
C ARG A 62 20.01 20.45 6.67
N LEU A 63 19.00 19.58 6.67
CA LEU A 63 19.18 18.14 6.91
C LEU A 63 19.05 17.30 5.65
N GLY A 64 18.16 17.63 4.74
CA GLY A 64 18.07 16.87 3.53
C GLY A 64 16.80 17.06 2.74
N PHE A 65 16.80 16.51 1.53
CA PHE A 65 15.62 16.41 0.69
C PHE A 65 14.87 15.11 0.98
N LEU A 66 13.55 15.19 0.98
CA LEU A 66 12.67 14.01 0.99
C LEU A 66 11.98 13.94 -0.38
N VAL A 67 11.79 12.74 -0.89
CA VAL A 67 11.21 12.58 -2.23
C VAL A 67 10.17 11.45 -2.19
N SER A 68 8.99 11.72 -2.75
CA SER A 68 7.92 10.72 -2.89
C SER A 68 7.18 10.96 -4.19
N SER A 69 6.71 9.89 -4.84
CA SER A 69 5.83 10.04 -6.00
C SER A 69 4.44 10.51 -5.60
N GLY A 70 4.07 10.35 -4.34
CA GLY A 70 2.73 10.63 -3.84
C GLY A 70 2.05 9.36 -3.35
N ASN A 71 0.73 9.36 -3.34
CA ASN A 71 -0.04 8.23 -2.81
C ASN A 71 0.00 6.99 -3.69
N MET A 72 0.32 7.15 -4.96
CA MET A 72 0.40 6.02 -5.89
C MET A 72 1.75 5.96 -6.56
N ASP A 73 2.10 4.77 -7.00
CA ASP A 73 3.21 4.57 -7.92
C ASP A 73 2.91 5.32 -9.23
N SER A 74 3.87 6.10 -9.72
CA SER A 74 3.62 6.93 -10.91
C SER A 74 3.25 6.10 -12.14
N MET A 75 3.91 4.97 -12.36
CA MET A 75 3.62 4.15 -13.54
C MET A 75 2.22 3.53 -13.46
N VAL A 76 1.85 3.03 -12.27
CA VAL A 76 0.49 2.49 -12.07
C VAL A 76 -0.55 3.59 -12.25
N ASN A 77 -0.26 4.79 -11.76
CA ASN A 77 -1.21 5.91 -11.87
C ASN A 77 -1.32 6.44 -13.29
N HIS A 78 -0.25 6.39 -14.08
CA HIS A 78 -0.22 6.98 -15.41
C HIS A 78 -0.68 6.06 -16.53
N TYR A 79 -0.58 4.74 -16.34
CA TYR A 79 -0.81 3.79 -17.43
C TYR A 79 -1.80 2.70 -17.06
N THR A 80 -2.61 2.29 -18.03
CA THR A 80 -3.45 1.11 -17.91
C THR A 80 -2.58 -0.16 -18.03
N VAL A 81 -3.18 -1.33 -17.79
CA VAL A 81 -2.50 -2.61 -17.99
C VAL A 81 -2.07 -2.77 -19.46
N ALA A 82 -2.83 -2.20 -20.40
CA ALA A 82 -2.46 -2.23 -21.82
C ALA A 82 -1.36 -1.22 -22.15
N LYS A 83 -0.81 -0.56 -21.15
CA LYS A 83 0.25 0.45 -21.29
C LYS A 83 -0.21 1.69 -22.05
N LYS A 84 -1.51 1.98 -21.99
CA LYS A 84 -2.07 3.20 -22.57
C LYS A 84 -2.10 4.28 -21.49
N HIS A 85 -1.75 5.50 -21.87
CA HIS A 85 -1.73 6.63 -20.95
C HIS A 85 -3.15 6.94 -20.46
N ARG A 86 -3.32 7.09 -19.15
CA ARG A 86 -4.61 7.47 -18.58
C ARG A 86 -4.88 8.96 -18.86
N LYS A 87 -6.16 9.32 -18.92
CA LYS A 87 -6.57 10.69 -19.27
C LYS A 87 -6.62 11.64 -18.07
N THR A 88 -6.82 11.11 -16.87
CA THR A 88 -6.97 11.93 -15.67
C THR A 88 -6.09 11.42 -14.54
N ASP A 89 -5.76 12.33 -13.61
CA ASP A 89 -4.96 12.03 -12.44
C ASP A 89 -5.67 12.63 -11.23
N ALA A 90 -6.24 11.78 -10.38
CA ALA A 90 -7.04 12.23 -9.24
C ALA A 90 -6.22 12.99 -8.20
N PHE A 91 -4.89 12.88 -8.25
CA PHE A 91 -3.98 13.49 -7.27
C PHE A 91 -3.37 14.81 -7.78
N THR A 92 -3.93 15.36 -8.84
CA THR A 92 -3.45 16.60 -9.47
C THR A 92 -4.58 17.64 -9.43
N PRO A 93 -4.27 18.94 -9.31
CA PRO A 93 -5.32 19.95 -9.31
C PRO A 93 -6.16 19.86 -10.57
N GLY A 94 -7.48 19.83 -10.39
CA GLY A 94 -8.42 19.71 -11.51
C GLY A 94 -8.42 18.37 -12.22
N GLY A 95 -7.67 17.38 -11.72
CA GLY A 95 -7.60 16.07 -12.34
C GLY A 95 -6.75 16.00 -13.61
N VAL A 96 -5.93 17.00 -13.86
CA VAL A 96 -5.14 17.10 -15.10
C VAL A 96 -3.98 16.10 -15.10
N MET A 97 -3.92 15.26 -16.12
CA MET A 97 -2.81 14.30 -16.26
C MET A 97 -1.57 15.03 -16.82
N GLY A 98 -0.38 14.63 -16.33
CA GLY A 98 0.88 15.06 -16.93
C GLY A 98 1.76 15.94 -16.06
N LYS A 99 1.30 16.34 -14.89
CA LYS A 99 2.13 17.15 -14.00
C LYS A 99 3.17 16.34 -13.23
N ARG A 100 2.92 15.05 -13.05
CA ARG A 100 3.88 14.13 -12.43
C ARG A 100 4.64 13.42 -13.54
N PRO A 101 5.97 13.35 -13.46
CA PRO A 101 6.71 12.58 -14.47
C PRO A 101 6.56 11.08 -14.26
N ASP A 102 6.76 10.30 -15.31
CA ASP A 102 6.94 8.86 -15.19
C ASP A 102 8.14 8.61 -14.29
N ARG A 103 8.05 7.55 -13.47
CA ARG A 103 9.13 7.19 -12.55
C ARG A 103 9.56 8.42 -11.74
N ALA A 104 8.57 9.04 -11.11
CA ALA A 104 8.73 10.35 -10.48
C ALA A 104 9.88 10.38 -9.48
N VAL A 105 10.02 9.32 -8.68
CA VAL A 105 11.06 9.29 -7.64
C VAL A 105 12.45 9.38 -8.28
N THR A 106 12.68 8.64 -9.35
CA THR A 106 13.96 8.68 -10.09
C THR A 106 14.17 10.04 -10.73
N VAL A 107 13.15 10.58 -11.38
CA VAL A 107 13.27 11.89 -12.06
C VAL A 107 13.55 12.99 -11.06
N TYR A 108 12.81 13.05 -9.96
CA TYR A 108 13.03 14.07 -8.94
C TYR A 108 14.40 13.92 -8.27
N GLY A 109 14.81 12.69 -8.02
CA GLY A 109 16.13 12.44 -7.43
C GLY A 109 17.25 12.94 -8.33
N ASN A 110 17.17 12.66 -9.62
CA ASN A 110 18.17 13.14 -10.57
C ASN A 110 18.17 14.66 -10.68
N LEU A 111 16.98 15.27 -10.66
CA LEU A 111 16.85 16.73 -10.70
C LEU A 111 17.53 17.36 -9.49
N ILE A 112 17.31 16.81 -8.31
CA ILE A 112 17.94 17.32 -7.08
C ILE A 112 19.47 17.17 -7.17
N ARG A 113 19.96 16.00 -7.61
CA ARG A 113 21.41 15.74 -7.65
C ARG A 113 22.16 16.61 -8.62
N ARG A 114 21.52 17.09 -9.68
CA ARG A 114 22.18 18.02 -10.61
C ARG A 114 22.57 19.31 -9.91
N THR A 115 21.75 19.78 -8.98
CA THR A 115 21.98 21.04 -8.27
C THR A 115 22.70 20.82 -6.94
N TYR A 116 22.27 19.82 -6.18
CA TYR A 116 22.75 19.57 -4.82
C TYR A 116 23.43 18.20 -4.76
N LYS A 117 24.73 18.20 -5.06
CA LYS A 117 25.48 16.95 -5.24
C LYS A 117 25.71 16.16 -3.95
N HIS A 118 25.71 16.84 -2.80
CA HIS A 118 26.08 16.20 -1.54
C HIS A 118 25.00 16.29 -0.44
N THR A 119 23.91 16.98 -0.70
CA THR A 119 22.84 17.11 0.29
C THR A 119 22.16 15.75 0.50
N PRO A 120 21.93 15.32 1.74
CA PRO A 120 21.24 14.06 1.95
C PRO A 120 19.89 14.02 1.25
N MET A 121 19.56 12.86 0.69
CA MET A 121 18.29 12.66 -0.01
C MET A 121 17.70 11.33 0.40
N ILE A 122 16.47 11.36 0.91
CA ILE A 122 15.76 10.20 1.42
C ILE A 122 14.50 10.01 0.58
N LEU A 123 14.34 8.82 0.01
CA LEU A 123 13.15 8.46 -0.73
C LEU A 123 12.14 7.81 0.21
N GLY A 124 10.85 8.02 -0.07
CA GLY A 124 9.79 7.35 0.67
C GLY A 124 8.55 7.15 -0.20
N GLY A 125 7.53 6.58 0.39
CA GLY A 125 6.27 6.31 -0.30
C GLY A 125 6.29 5.00 -1.06
N ILE A 126 5.14 4.67 -1.65
CA ILE A 126 4.93 3.34 -2.24
C ILE A 126 5.84 3.07 -3.44
N GLU A 127 6.10 4.06 -4.28
CA GLU A 127 6.94 3.84 -5.47
C GLU A 127 8.35 3.42 -5.08
N ALA A 128 8.97 4.12 -4.12
CA ALA A 128 10.29 3.76 -3.63
C ALA A 128 10.27 2.42 -2.88
N SER A 129 9.24 2.20 -2.09
CA SER A 129 9.08 0.99 -1.31
C SER A 129 9.07 -0.25 -2.21
N LEU A 130 8.31 -0.21 -3.29
CA LEU A 130 8.18 -1.36 -4.19
C LEU A 130 9.40 -1.56 -5.08
N ARG A 131 10.27 -0.56 -5.18
CA ARG A 131 11.46 -0.62 -6.04
C ARG A 131 12.77 -0.57 -5.24
N ARG A 132 12.69 -0.92 -3.95
CA ARG A 132 13.85 -0.78 -3.06
C ARG A 132 15.00 -1.74 -3.33
N LEU A 133 14.69 -2.88 -3.94
CA LEU A 133 15.70 -3.83 -4.41
C LEU A 133 15.48 -4.06 -5.90
N SER A 134 16.25 -4.94 -6.52
CA SER A 134 16.01 -5.28 -7.92
C SER A 134 14.58 -5.81 -8.08
N HIS A 135 13.92 -5.44 -9.16
CA HIS A 135 12.52 -5.74 -9.36
C HIS A 135 12.20 -5.82 -10.85
N TYR A 136 11.17 -6.61 -11.18
CA TYR A 136 10.68 -6.66 -12.55
C TYR A 136 9.82 -5.43 -12.83
N ASP A 137 10.15 -4.70 -13.86
CA ASP A 137 9.43 -3.50 -14.30
C ASP A 137 8.58 -3.85 -15.51
N TYR A 138 7.28 -3.91 -15.31
CA TYR A 138 6.32 -4.31 -16.35
C TYR A 138 6.39 -3.41 -17.59
N TRP A 139 6.53 -2.10 -17.38
CA TRP A 139 6.44 -1.12 -18.49
C TRP A 139 7.63 -1.20 -19.43
N SER A 140 8.83 -1.48 -18.92
CA SER A 140 10.02 -1.70 -19.76
C SER A 140 10.26 -3.19 -20.04
N ASP A 141 9.50 -4.08 -19.38
CA ASP A 141 9.64 -5.53 -19.51
C ASP A 141 11.08 -5.98 -19.20
N GLN A 142 11.63 -5.43 -18.13
CA GLN A 142 13.02 -5.69 -17.73
C GLN A 142 13.12 -5.76 -16.20
N VAL A 143 14.14 -6.49 -15.73
CA VAL A 143 14.54 -6.41 -14.33
C VAL A 143 15.37 -5.13 -14.19
N ARG A 144 14.96 -4.27 -13.27
CA ARG A 144 15.64 -3.01 -13.00
C ARG A 144 16.32 -3.07 -11.65
N ARG A 145 17.39 -2.28 -11.50
CA ARG A 145 18.12 -2.21 -10.24
C ARG A 145 17.37 -1.36 -9.22
N SER A 146 17.82 -1.42 -7.98
CA SER A 146 17.21 -0.63 -6.89
C SER A 146 17.04 0.83 -7.31
N VAL A 147 15.89 1.41 -6.99
CA VAL A 147 15.63 2.81 -7.25
C VAL A 147 16.62 3.73 -6.50
N LEU A 148 17.22 3.22 -5.43
CA LEU A 148 18.24 3.99 -4.71
C LEU A 148 19.39 4.38 -5.63
N LEU A 149 19.81 3.45 -6.50
CA LEU A 149 20.89 3.74 -7.45
C LEU A 149 20.43 4.66 -8.57
N ASP A 150 19.26 4.40 -9.15
CA ASP A 150 18.79 5.17 -10.30
C ASP A 150 18.47 6.62 -9.92
N SER A 151 18.00 6.87 -8.72
CA SER A 151 17.63 8.22 -8.27
C SER A 151 18.81 9.06 -7.80
N GLY A 152 19.90 8.41 -7.41
CA GLY A 152 21.04 9.09 -6.78
C GLY A 152 20.83 9.42 -5.31
N ALA A 153 19.80 8.86 -4.69
CA ALA A 153 19.49 9.12 -3.29
C ALA A 153 20.43 8.36 -2.35
N ASP A 154 20.39 8.71 -1.08
CA ASP A 154 21.24 8.13 -0.04
C ASP A 154 20.54 7.04 0.75
N LEU A 155 19.24 7.21 1.00
CA LEU A 155 18.45 6.30 1.82
C LEU A 155 17.07 6.14 1.22
N ILE A 156 16.45 4.98 1.47
CA ILE A 156 15.00 4.80 1.31
C ILE A 156 14.43 4.52 2.69
N SER A 157 13.37 5.24 3.04
CA SER A 157 12.53 4.91 4.19
C SER A 157 11.31 4.19 3.61
N TYR A 158 11.30 2.85 3.69
CA TYR A 158 10.24 2.07 3.05
C TYR A 158 9.15 1.69 4.03
N GLY A 159 7.98 1.39 3.50
CA GLY A 159 6.83 1.03 4.31
C GLY A 159 6.23 2.23 5.00
N MET A 160 5.69 2.00 6.19
CA MET A 160 5.10 3.08 7.01
C MET A 160 6.22 3.82 7.71
N GLY A 161 6.46 5.04 7.31
CA GLY A 161 7.70 5.75 7.61
C GLY A 161 7.74 6.63 8.85
N GLU A 162 6.71 6.61 9.71
CA GLU A 162 6.66 7.54 10.83
C GLU A 162 7.84 7.38 11.78
N LEU A 163 8.16 6.15 12.16
CA LEU A 163 9.28 5.90 13.08
C LEU A 163 10.63 6.16 12.42
N SER A 164 10.80 5.66 11.19
CA SER A 164 12.10 5.76 10.52
C SER A 164 12.44 7.21 10.17
N ILE A 165 11.47 8.02 9.75
CA ILE A 165 11.80 9.39 9.34
C ILE A 165 12.25 10.24 10.53
N VAL A 166 11.66 10.03 11.70
CA VAL A 166 12.09 10.74 12.90
C VAL A 166 13.50 10.29 13.31
N ALA A 167 13.75 8.98 13.26
CA ALA A 167 15.10 8.46 13.58
C ALA A 167 16.14 8.99 12.60
N ILE A 168 15.81 9.05 11.31
CA ILE A 168 16.72 9.62 10.30
C ILE A 168 16.98 11.11 10.60
N ALA A 169 15.93 11.86 10.88
CA ALA A 169 16.05 13.29 11.17
C ALA A 169 16.93 13.51 12.41
N ASP A 170 16.70 12.73 13.46
CA ASP A 170 17.49 12.86 14.69
C ASP A 170 18.97 12.51 14.44
N ALA A 171 19.23 11.48 13.65
CA ALA A 171 20.61 11.09 13.30
C ALA A 171 21.31 12.18 12.49
N LEU A 172 20.63 12.75 11.49
CA LEU A 172 21.21 13.84 10.68
C LEU A 172 21.40 15.11 11.51
N ALA A 173 20.48 15.41 12.38
CA ALA A 173 20.60 16.59 13.26
C ALA A 173 21.74 16.44 14.26
N ALA A 174 22.09 15.19 14.60
CA ALA A 174 23.21 14.92 15.49
C ALA A 174 24.55 14.87 14.75
N UNK A 175 24.42 15.25 13.46
CA UNK A 175 25.63 15.36 12.68
C UNK A 175 26.18 14.06 12.14
N UNK A 176 25.30 13.03 12.11
CA UNK A 176 25.68 11.85 11.46
C UNK A 176 25.69 12.05 10.00
N UNK A 177 26.61 11.42 9.35
CA UNK A 177 26.74 11.49 7.91
C UNK A 177 25.80 10.49 7.30
N UNK A 178 25.31 10.67 6.31
CA UNK A 178 24.47 9.83 5.55
C UNK A 178 25.05 8.48 5.27
N UNK A 179 26.10 8.42 5.27
CA UNK A 179 26.86 7.26 5.10
C UNK A 179 26.93 6.39 6.31
N ASP A 180 26.80 6.99 7.35
CA ASP A 180 26.85 6.29 8.66
C ASP A 180 25.46 5.94 9.19
N VAL A 181 24.39 6.39 8.56
CA VAL A 181 23.02 6.10 9.01
C VAL A 181 22.62 4.74 8.41
N THR A 182 23.09 3.68 9.04
CA THR A 182 22.93 2.30 8.53
C THR A 182 22.12 1.41 9.49
N PHE A 183 21.65 1.96 10.60
CA PHE A 183 21.15 1.18 11.74
C PHE A 183 19.64 1.31 11.97
N ILE A 184 18.95 2.06 11.14
CA ILE A 184 17.53 2.39 11.39
C ILE A 184 16.64 1.35 10.72
N PRO A 185 15.75 0.69 11.48
CA PRO A 185 14.78 -0.22 10.86
C PRO A 185 13.92 0.50 9.82
N GLY A 186 13.53 -0.21 8.78
CA GLY A 186 12.71 0.36 7.72
C GLY A 186 13.50 1.15 6.69
N THR A 187 14.83 1.01 6.65
CA THR A 187 15.64 1.75 5.69
C THR A 187 16.40 0.82 4.75
N VAL A 188 16.73 1.39 3.58
CA VAL A 188 17.59 0.76 2.59
C VAL A 188 18.71 1.74 2.28
N TYR A 189 19.94 1.26 2.21
CA TYR A 189 21.12 2.12 2.00
C TYR A 189 22.18 1.39 1.17
N ARG A 190 23.16 2.15 0.71
CA ARG A 190 24.31 1.62 -0.05
C ARG A 190 25.46 1.36 0.90
N SER A 191 26.18 0.26 0.67
CA SER A 191 27.37 -0.04 1.47
C SER A 191 28.41 -0.77 0.63
N LYS A 192 29.68 -0.44 0.86
CA LYS A 192 30.76 -1.12 0.17
C LYS A 192 31.05 -2.50 0.78
N THR A 193 30.75 -2.66 2.08
CA THR A 193 31.02 -3.91 2.81
C THR A 193 29.82 -4.29 3.66
N LEU A 194 29.86 -5.51 4.22
CA LEU A 194 28.84 -6.00 5.13
C LEU A 194 29.36 -6.21 6.54
N ASP A 195 30.55 -5.70 6.84
CA ASP A 195 31.24 -5.97 8.13
C ASP A 195 30.46 -5.48 9.34
N HIS A 196 29.65 -4.47 9.17
CA HIS A 196 28.86 -3.88 10.25
C HIS A 196 27.57 -4.65 10.56
N LEU A 197 27.22 -5.64 9.74
CA LEU A 197 25.97 -6.39 9.90
C LEU A 197 26.18 -7.69 10.65
N ILE A 198 25.17 -8.09 11.40
CA ILE A 198 25.15 -9.37 12.11
C ILE A 198 24.24 -10.33 11.34
N ASP A 199 24.81 -11.43 10.86
CA ASP A 199 24.10 -12.50 10.19
C ASP A 199 23.18 -12.01 9.06
N PRO A 200 23.73 -11.21 8.10
CA PRO A 200 22.89 -10.75 7.00
C PRO A 200 22.62 -11.88 6.01
N VAL A 201 21.49 -11.79 5.31
CA VAL A 201 21.18 -12.68 4.21
C VAL A 201 21.73 -12.03 2.93
N VAL A 202 22.65 -12.70 2.24
CA VAL A 202 23.18 -12.20 0.98
C VAL A 202 22.33 -12.76 -0.15
N LEU A 203 21.64 -11.87 -0.86
CA LEU A 203 20.79 -12.24 -1.99
C LEU A 203 21.65 -12.53 -3.22
N PRO A 204 21.12 -13.23 -4.21
CA PRO A 204 21.77 -13.24 -5.52
C PRO A 204 22.01 -11.82 -6.00
N SER A 205 23.07 -11.61 -6.77
CA SER A 205 23.41 -10.28 -7.27
C SER A 205 22.38 -9.79 -8.29
N PHE A 206 22.34 -8.46 -8.47
CA PHE A 206 21.51 -7.88 -9.51
C PHE A 206 21.77 -8.52 -10.87
N GLU A 207 23.06 -8.72 -11.22
CA GLU A 207 23.43 -9.30 -12.51
C GLU A 207 22.90 -10.73 -12.65
N GLU A 208 22.96 -11.51 -11.57
CA GLU A 208 22.45 -12.88 -11.57
C GLU A 208 20.91 -12.91 -11.74
N VAL A 209 20.19 -12.03 -11.04
CA VAL A 209 18.73 -12.05 -11.14
C VAL A 209 18.27 -11.50 -12.50
N ARG A 210 19.03 -10.59 -13.08
CA ARG A 210 18.70 -10.05 -14.40
C ARG A 210 18.87 -11.13 -15.49
N GLU A 211 19.86 -12.00 -15.35
CA GLU A 211 20.17 -13.02 -16.35
C GLU A 211 19.30 -14.28 -16.25
N SER A 212 18.77 -14.60 -15.07
CA SER A 212 18.08 -15.87 -14.83
C SER A 212 16.76 -15.65 -14.13
N LYS A 213 15.67 -16.02 -14.78
CA LYS A 213 14.34 -15.95 -14.19
C LYS A 213 14.23 -16.83 -12.93
N ARG A 214 14.88 -18.00 -12.95
CA ARG A 214 14.90 -18.88 -11.78
C ARG A 214 15.58 -18.19 -10.61
N THR A 215 16.72 -17.54 -10.87
CA THR A 215 17.46 -16.83 -9.82
C THR A 215 16.65 -15.64 -9.30
N TYR A 216 15.96 -14.92 -10.18
CA TYR A 216 15.05 -13.85 -9.77
C TYR A 216 14.00 -14.39 -8.81
N ALA A 217 13.36 -15.52 -9.16
CA ALA A 217 12.33 -16.12 -8.32
C ALA A 217 12.89 -16.53 -6.96
N GLU A 218 14.10 -17.11 -6.94
CA GLU A 218 14.74 -17.50 -5.68
C GLU A 218 15.03 -16.29 -4.80
N SER A 219 15.52 -15.20 -5.38
CA SER A 219 15.78 -13.96 -4.66
C SER A 219 14.49 -13.39 -4.08
N PHE A 220 13.45 -13.34 -4.90
CA PHE A 220 12.16 -12.77 -4.43
C PHE A 220 11.56 -13.63 -3.32
N ALA A 221 11.69 -14.95 -3.38
CA ALA A 221 11.21 -15.84 -2.32
C ALA A 221 11.86 -15.51 -0.98
N ILE A 222 13.16 -15.24 -0.99
CA ILE A 222 13.88 -14.83 0.22
C ILE A 222 13.32 -13.49 0.74
N GLN A 223 13.15 -12.53 -0.16
CA GLN A 223 12.60 -11.21 0.22
C GLN A 223 11.21 -11.34 0.81
N TYR A 224 10.36 -12.16 0.19
CA TYR A 224 8.96 -12.31 0.61
C TYR A 224 8.85 -12.90 2.02
N LYS A 225 9.80 -13.76 2.40
CA LYS A 225 9.84 -14.34 3.75
C LYS A 225 10.39 -13.39 4.80
N ASN A 226 11.00 -12.27 4.39
CA ASN A 226 11.63 -11.31 5.30
C ASN A 226 10.85 -9.99 5.32
N THR A 227 9.52 -10.09 5.45
CA THR A 227 8.65 -8.91 5.46
C THR A 227 8.16 -8.51 6.86
N ASP A 228 8.61 -9.20 7.90
CA ASP A 228 8.10 -8.94 9.26
C ASP A 228 9.18 -8.33 10.14
N ALA A 229 8.81 -7.31 10.91
CA ALA A 229 9.77 -6.54 11.72
C ALA A 229 10.45 -7.38 12.80
N ILE A 230 9.77 -8.40 13.32
CA ILE A 230 10.31 -9.19 14.45
C ILE A 230 11.25 -10.28 13.94
N ASN A 231 10.90 -10.98 12.86
CA ASN A 231 11.68 -12.16 12.45
C ASN A 231 12.54 -11.96 11.20
N ALA A 232 12.47 -10.80 10.54
CA ALA A 232 13.29 -10.56 9.35
C ALA A 232 14.75 -10.30 9.72
N LYS A 233 15.63 -10.64 8.78
CA LYS A 233 17.06 -10.36 8.88
C LYS A 233 17.44 -9.26 7.90
N PRO A 234 18.55 -8.55 8.12
CA PRO A 234 19.06 -7.66 7.08
C PRO A 234 19.36 -8.46 5.81
N MET A 235 19.06 -7.86 4.66
CA MET A 235 19.34 -8.47 3.36
C MET A 235 20.29 -7.58 2.57
N ALA A 236 21.25 -8.19 1.89
CA ALA A 236 22.21 -7.44 1.07
C ALA A 236 22.16 -7.96 -0.35
N GLU A 237 21.91 -7.06 -1.30
CA GLU A 237 21.89 -7.39 -2.72
C GLU A 237 23.16 -6.86 -3.38
N PRO A 238 24.05 -7.76 -3.87
CA PRO A 238 25.29 -7.32 -4.50
C PRO A 238 25.07 -6.68 -5.87
N TYR A 239 25.87 -5.67 -6.17
CA TYR A 239 25.94 -5.00 -7.47
C TYR A 239 27.39 -4.99 -7.92
N GLU A 240 27.66 -5.58 -9.07
CA GLU A 240 29.04 -5.70 -9.58
C GLU A 240 29.69 -4.31 -9.68
N GLY A 241 30.84 -4.14 -9.02
CA GLY A 241 31.60 -2.91 -9.02
C GLY A 241 31.01 -1.79 -8.17
N GLN A 242 29.89 -2.01 -7.47
CA GLN A 242 29.22 -0.97 -6.70
C GLN A 242 28.92 -1.36 -5.25
N GLY A 243 29.39 -2.52 -4.80
CA GLY A 243 29.14 -2.99 -3.45
C GLY A 243 27.73 -3.58 -3.30
N TYR A 244 27.00 -3.12 -2.31
CA TYR A 244 25.72 -3.72 -1.91
C TYR A 244 24.65 -2.66 -1.70
N ILE A 245 23.41 -3.06 -2.00
CA ILE A 245 22.23 -2.38 -1.46
C ILE A 245 21.76 -3.23 -0.28
N VAL A 246 21.66 -2.60 0.89
CA VAL A 246 21.32 -3.29 2.14
C VAL A 246 19.94 -2.85 2.59
N GLN A 247 19.07 -3.82 2.87
CA GLN A 247 17.75 -3.55 3.43
C GLN A 247 17.75 -3.97 4.89
N ASN A 248 17.53 -3.02 5.79
CA ASN A 248 17.27 -3.34 7.19
C ASN A 248 15.88 -3.96 7.34
N PRO A 249 15.64 -4.74 8.40
CA PRO A 249 14.28 -5.23 8.67
C PRO A 249 13.29 -4.07 8.73
N PRO A 250 12.01 -4.33 8.45
CA PRO A 250 11.00 -3.26 8.48
C PRO A 250 10.90 -2.60 9.85
N SER A 251 10.39 -1.38 9.87
CA SER A 251 10.00 -0.75 11.13
C SER A 251 8.95 -1.60 11.82
N ARG A 252 8.98 -1.63 13.14
CA ARG A 252 7.95 -2.36 13.89
C ARG A 252 6.58 -1.73 13.67
N PRO A 253 5.50 -2.49 13.83
CA PRO A 253 4.17 -1.90 13.79
C PRO A 253 4.03 -0.81 14.86
N LEU A 254 3.28 0.24 14.54
CA LEU A 254 2.98 1.27 15.52
C LEU A 254 2.06 0.69 16.60
N THR A 255 2.26 1.13 17.83
CA THR A 255 1.32 0.83 18.92
C THR A 255 0.02 1.61 18.67
N GLU A 256 -1.03 1.22 19.39
CA GLU A 256 -2.30 1.94 19.30
C GLU A 256 -2.10 3.43 19.66
N GLN A 257 -1.33 3.71 20.70
CA GLN A 257 -1.09 5.10 21.09
C GLN A 257 -0.33 5.85 20.02
N GLU A 258 0.66 5.23 19.39
CA GLU A 258 1.40 5.86 18.29
C GLU A 258 0.50 6.12 17.09
N MET A 259 -0.38 5.17 16.76
CA MET A 259 -1.38 5.39 15.70
C MET A 259 -2.26 6.59 16.05
N ASP A 260 -2.77 6.63 17.28
CA ASP A 260 -3.61 7.73 17.73
C ASP A 260 -2.87 9.07 17.64
N ASP A 261 -1.59 9.09 18.02
CA ASP A 261 -0.78 10.31 17.97
C ASP A 261 -0.64 10.82 16.53
N VAL A 262 -0.42 9.90 15.58
CA VAL A 262 -0.30 10.27 14.16
C VAL A 262 -1.60 10.88 13.64
N TYR A 263 -2.73 10.26 13.99
CA TYR A 263 -4.03 10.73 13.49
C TYR A 263 -4.55 11.96 14.23
N ALA A 264 -3.92 12.32 15.37
CA ALA A 264 -4.28 13.53 16.14
C ALA A 264 -3.47 14.76 15.69
N LEU A 265 -2.53 14.61 14.74
CA LEU A 265 -1.76 15.75 14.26
C LEU A 265 -2.68 16.78 13.61
N PRO A 266 -2.25 18.06 13.55
CA PRO A 266 -3.20 19.13 13.19
C PRO A 266 -3.41 19.29 11.69
N TYR A 267 -3.92 18.25 11.05
CA TYR A 267 -4.24 18.30 9.62
C TYR A 267 -5.35 19.31 9.36
N MET A 268 -5.20 20.09 8.31
CA MET A 268 -6.25 21.04 7.88
C MET A 268 -7.44 20.33 7.24
N ARG A 269 -7.29 19.07 6.87
CA ARG A 269 -8.29 18.24 6.21
C ARG A 269 -8.77 18.86 4.90
N ALA A 270 -7.83 19.44 4.17
CA ALA A 270 -8.10 20.16 2.92
C ALA A 270 -6.87 20.16 2.03
N TYR A 271 -7.11 20.34 0.74
CA TYR A 271 -6.00 20.61 -0.18
C TYR A 271 -5.52 22.05 0.02
N HIS A 272 -4.31 22.34 -0.48
CA HIS A 272 -3.76 23.68 -0.39
C HIS A 272 -4.68 24.69 -1.11
N PRO A 273 -4.93 25.87 -0.51
CA PRO A 273 -5.87 26.84 -1.10
C PRO A 273 -5.56 27.26 -2.53
N SER A 274 -4.29 27.22 -2.93
CA SER A 274 -3.90 27.60 -4.30
C SER A 274 -4.57 26.73 -5.38
N TYR A 275 -5.06 25.54 -5.03
CA TYR A 275 -5.68 24.64 -5.99
C TYR A 275 -7.17 24.92 -6.21
N GLU A 276 -7.76 25.80 -5.41
CA GLU A 276 -9.19 26.11 -5.51
C GLU A 276 -9.56 26.64 -6.90
N LYS A 277 -8.70 27.48 -7.47
CA LYS A 277 -8.91 28.04 -8.80
C LYS A 277 -8.93 26.97 -9.91
N ASP A 278 -8.31 25.83 -9.67
CA ASP A 278 -8.25 24.73 -10.65
C ASP A 278 -9.33 23.65 -10.38
N GLY A 279 -10.22 23.90 -9.43
CA GLY A 279 -11.28 22.96 -9.09
C GLY A 279 -10.92 22.00 -7.97
N GLY A 280 -9.81 22.24 -7.26
CA GLY A 280 -9.39 21.41 -6.15
C GLY A 280 -8.69 20.14 -6.59
N VAL A 281 -8.59 19.16 -5.68
CA VAL A 281 -7.91 17.89 -5.93
C VAL A 281 -8.95 16.75 -5.80
N PRO A 282 -9.26 16.07 -6.89
CA PRO A 282 -10.37 15.08 -6.86
C PRO A 282 -10.22 14.00 -5.80
N ALA A 283 -9.00 13.55 -5.52
CA ALA A 283 -8.77 12.48 -4.55
C ALA A 283 -9.32 12.80 -3.16
N LEU A 284 -9.31 14.08 -2.77
CA LEU A 284 -9.83 14.45 -1.44
C LEU A 284 -11.33 14.17 -1.32
N GLY A 285 -12.08 14.41 -2.39
CA GLY A 285 -13.54 14.23 -2.35
C GLY A 285 -13.95 12.82 -2.01
N GLU A 286 -13.13 11.85 -2.39
CA GLU A 286 -13.44 10.43 -2.16
C GLU A 286 -13.19 10.00 -0.72
N ILE A 287 -12.29 10.69 -0.01
CA ILE A 287 -11.87 10.23 1.32
C ILE A 287 -12.19 11.22 2.45
N LYS A 288 -12.72 12.38 2.12
CA LYS A 288 -12.87 13.46 3.10
C LYS A 288 -13.72 13.03 4.32
N TYR A 289 -14.76 12.25 4.11
CA TYR A 289 -15.63 11.79 5.17
C TYR A 289 -15.51 10.28 5.40
N SER A 290 -14.29 9.76 5.20
CA SER A 290 -13.94 8.40 5.51
C SER A 290 -12.96 8.38 6.68
N LEU A 291 -13.04 7.32 7.47
CA LEU A 291 -12.19 7.15 8.64
C LEU A 291 -11.28 5.94 8.43
N THR A 292 -9.98 6.14 8.59
CA THR A 292 -9.03 5.03 8.60
C THR A 292 -9.02 4.43 10.01
N SER A 293 -9.34 3.14 10.14
CA SER A 293 -9.33 2.50 11.43
C SER A 293 -8.11 1.62 11.67
N ASN A 294 -7.46 1.17 10.59
CA ASN A 294 -6.34 0.24 10.72
C ASN A 294 -5.37 0.37 9.54
N ARG A 295 -4.19 -0.20 9.71
CA ARG A 295 -3.16 -0.38 8.68
C ARG A 295 -2.66 -1.80 8.72
N GLY A 296 -2.03 -2.24 7.61
CA GLY A 296 -1.55 -3.60 7.51
C GLY A 296 -2.67 -4.55 7.14
N CYS A 297 -2.29 -5.75 6.70
CA CYS A 297 -3.30 -6.72 6.27
C CYS A 297 -2.72 -8.12 6.35
N PHE A 298 -3.38 -9.02 7.09
CA PHE A 298 -2.93 -10.41 7.17
C PHE A 298 -3.58 -11.30 6.10
N GLY A 299 -4.28 -10.68 5.13
CA GLY A 299 -4.85 -11.44 4.02
C GLY A 299 -3.79 -12.03 3.09
N SER A 300 -2.71 -11.31 2.88
CA SER A 300 -1.54 -11.76 2.11
C SER A 300 -1.89 -12.28 0.71
N CYS A 301 -2.81 -11.62 0.03
CA CYS A 301 -3.15 -11.96 -1.34
C CYS A 301 -1.91 -11.81 -2.23
N SER A 302 -1.69 -12.77 -3.13
CA SER A 302 -0.45 -12.82 -3.90
C SER A 302 -0.24 -11.60 -4.80
N PHE A 303 -1.32 -10.99 -5.27
CA PHE A 303 -1.27 -9.86 -6.19
C PHE A 303 -1.15 -8.51 -5.49
N CYS A 304 -1.25 -8.48 -4.16
CA CYS A 304 -1.41 -7.22 -3.43
C CYS A 304 -0.08 -6.67 -2.92
N ALA A 305 0.19 -5.41 -3.24
CA ALA A 305 1.42 -4.75 -2.83
C ALA A 305 1.46 -4.43 -1.32
N LEU A 306 0.31 -4.48 -0.64
CA LEU A 306 0.24 -4.10 0.77
C LEU A 306 1.09 -4.99 1.68
N THR A 307 1.21 -6.27 1.35
CA THR A 307 2.06 -7.18 2.13
C THR A 307 3.50 -6.65 2.18
N PHE A 308 4.01 -6.19 1.05
CA PHE A 308 5.40 -5.73 0.92
C PHE A 308 5.59 -4.30 1.40
N HIS A 309 4.52 -3.51 1.39
CA HIS A 309 4.59 -2.08 1.76
C HIS A 309 4.14 -1.81 3.19
N GLU A 310 2.98 -2.35 3.63
CA GLU A 310 2.46 -2.07 4.97
C GLU A 310 2.73 -3.20 5.97
N GLY A 311 3.00 -4.40 5.48
CA GLY A 311 3.22 -5.53 6.34
C GLY A 311 1.95 -6.29 6.69
N ARG A 312 2.13 -7.42 7.38
CA ARG A 312 1.04 -8.35 7.65
C ARG A 312 0.51 -8.29 9.08
N VAL A 313 1.06 -7.43 9.94
CA VAL A 313 0.55 -7.25 11.30
C VAL A 313 -0.32 -6.01 11.32
N VAL A 314 -1.59 -6.19 11.67
CA VAL A 314 -2.55 -5.10 11.65
C VAL A 314 -2.32 -4.17 12.83
N GLN A 315 -2.29 -2.87 12.55
CA GLN A 315 -2.12 -1.79 13.53
C GLN A 315 -3.43 -0.99 13.58
N THR A 316 -3.91 -0.68 14.77
CA THR A 316 -5.23 -0.07 14.92
C THR A 316 -5.19 1.25 15.67
N ARG A 317 -6.15 2.09 15.35
CA ARG A 317 -6.47 3.29 16.15
C ARG A 317 -7.45 2.91 17.23
N SER A 318 -7.39 3.62 18.36
CA SER A 318 -8.38 3.44 19.42
C SER A 318 -9.74 3.96 18.96
N HIS A 319 -10.78 3.54 19.65
CA HIS A 319 -12.12 4.07 19.41
C HIS A 319 -12.15 5.59 19.68
N GLU A 320 -11.52 6.04 20.75
CA GLU A 320 -11.48 7.47 21.10
C GLU A 320 -10.88 8.31 19.96
N SER A 321 -9.81 7.83 19.33
CA SER A 321 -9.16 8.53 18.23
C SER A 321 -10.10 8.65 17.02
N ILE A 322 -10.76 7.56 16.67
CA ILE A 322 -11.66 7.53 15.51
C ILE A 322 -12.90 8.39 15.78
N LEU A 323 -13.45 8.30 16.99
CA LEU A 323 -14.62 9.10 17.37
C LEU A 323 -14.28 10.59 17.38
N ALA A 324 -13.09 10.97 17.83
CA ALA A 324 -12.65 12.37 17.83
C ALA A 324 -12.62 12.93 16.42
N GLU A 325 -12.08 12.16 15.46
CA GLU A 325 -12.05 12.59 14.06
C GLU A 325 -13.45 12.70 13.49
N ALA A 326 -14.34 11.75 13.81
CA ALA A 326 -15.73 11.79 13.36
C ALA A 326 -16.44 13.03 13.88
N ARG A 327 -16.22 13.38 15.15
CA ARG A 327 -16.82 14.59 15.72
C ARG A 327 -16.32 15.85 15.02
N GLN A 328 -15.05 15.87 14.61
CA GLN A 328 -14.49 16.96 13.81
C GLN A 328 -15.19 17.05 12.45
N MET A 329 -15.43 15.92 11.80
CA MET A 329 -16.14 15.87 10.52
C MET A 329 -17.54 16.49 10.63
N VAL A 330 -18.27 16.15 11.70
CA VAL A 330 -19.64 16.61 11.90
C VAL A 330 -19.72 18.13 11.95
N GLN A 331 -18.64 18.79 12.40
CA GLN A 331 -18.60 20.24 12.50
C GLN A 331 -18.36 20.94 11.16
N GLU A 332 -17.98 20.22 10.12
CA GLU A 332 -17.72 20.82 8.80
C GLU A 332 -19.05 21.14 8.10
N LYS A 333 -19.10 22.31 7.46
CA LYS A 333 -20.32 22.79 6.78
C LYS A 333 -20.84 21.83 5.72
N GLU A 334 -19.93 21.18 5.01
CA GLU A 334 -20.29 20.31 3.89
C GLU A 334 -20.71 18.91 4.34
N PHE A 335 -20.53 18.56 5.61
CA PHE A 335 -20.88 17.24 6.10
C PHE A 335 -22.41 17.09 6.14
N LYS A 336 -22.93 16.07 5.46
CA LYS A 336 -24.38 15.85 5.33
C LYS A 336 -24.91 14.74 6.23
N GLY A 337 -24.10 14.26 7.15
CA GLY A 337 -24.53 13.21 8.09
C GLY A 337 -24.04 11.81 7.71
N TYR A 338 -23.31 11.68 6.63
CA TYR A 338 -22.89 10.37 6.14
C TYR A 338 -21.39 10.17 6.31
N ILE A 339 -21.01 9.17 7.10
CA ILE A 339 -19.63 8.69 7.14
C ILE A 339 -19.53 7.65 6.02
N HIS A 340 -18.67 7.91 5.05
CA HIS A 340 -18.62 7.12 3.83
C HIS A 340 -17.90 5.79 4.00
N ASP A 341 -16.98 5.69 4.97
CA ASP A 341 -16.24 4.47 5.20
C ASP A 341 -15.61 4.48 6.59
N VAL A 342 -15.49 3.31 7.19
CA VAL A 342 -14.68 3.08 8.39
C VAL A 342 -13.83 1.86 8.06
N GLY A 343 -12.59 2.09 7.64
CA GLY A 343 -11.86 0.99 7.06
C GLY A 343 -10.36 1.12 7.06
N GLY A 344 -9.78 0.40 6.13
CA GLY A 344 -8.35 0.30 5.94
C GLY A 344 -8.09 -0.63 4.77
N PRO A 345 -6.93 -1.25 4.69
CA PRO A 345 -6.68 -2.23 3.63
C PRO A 345 -7.74 -3.33 3.60
N THR A 346 -8.17 -3.78 4.78
CA THR A 346 -9.34 -4.65 4.94
C THR A 346 -10.14 -4.10 6.11
N ALA A 347 -11.37 -3.70 5.84
CA ALA A 347 -12.16 -2.92 6.80
C ALA A 347 -12.38 -3.63 8.13
N ASP A 348 -12.66 -4.93 8.07
CA ASP A 348 -13.03 -5.68 9.27
C ASP A 348 -11.84 -6.27 10.04
N PHE A 349 -10.61 -5.93 9.66
CA PHE A 349 -9.42 -6.34 10.44
C PHE A 349 -9.14 -5.27 11.51
N ARG A 350 -9.53 -5.55 12.75
CA ARG A 350 -9.35 -4.61 13.86
C ARG A 350 -8.32 -5.09 14.88
N GLY A 351 -7.32 -5.81 14.43
CA GLY A 351 -6.23 -6.26 15.29
C GLY A 351 -5.39 -7.33 14.63
N PRO A 352 -4.31 -7.74 15.26
CA PRO A 352 -3.49 -8.83 14.74
C PRO A 352 -4.31 -10.10 14.56
N ALA A 353 -3.89 -10.94 13.61
CA ALA A 353 -4.59 -12.19 13.32
C ALA A 353 -4.59 -13.14 14.52
N CYS A 354 -3.51 -13.12 15.31
CA CYS A 354 -3.37 -13.95 16.51
C CYS A 354 -2.39 -13.29 17.47
N LYS A 355 -2.44 -13.70 18.73
CA LYS A 355 -1.55 -13.14 19.76
C LYS A 355 -0.07 -13.41 19.49
N LYS A 356 0.22 -14.51 18.81
CA LYS A 356 1.60 -14.88 18.48
C LYS A 356 2.27 -13.83 17.60
N GLN A 357 1.51 -13.13 16.77
CA GLN A 357 2.09 -12.09 15.90
C GLN A 357 2.74 -10.96 16.71
N LEU A 358 2.26 -10.69 17.90
CA LEU A 358 2.80 -9.61 18.74
C LEU A 358 4.16 -9.93 19.33
N THR A 359 4.49 -11.20 19.46
CA THR A 359 5.76 -11.62 20.07
C THR A 359 6.72 -12.26 19.07
N LYS A 360 6.22 -13.02 18.11
CA LYS A 360 7.04 -13.75 17.13
C LYS A 360 6.91 -13.21 15.71
N GLY A 361 6.02 -12.26 15.51
CA GLY A 361 5.77 -11.69 14.16
C GLY A 361 4.88 -12.58 13.32
N ALA A 362 4.64 -12.13 12.09
CA ALA A 362 3.85 -12.90 11.13
C ALA A 362 4.64 -14.13 10.65
N CYS A 363 3.95 -15.23 10.49
CA CYS A 363 4.59 -16.50 10.08
C CYS A 363 5.21 -16.34 8.68
N PRO A 364 6.50 -16.65 8.50
CA PRO A 364 7.10 -16.49 7.17
C PRO A 364 6.65 -17.54 6.17
N ASN A 365 6.11 -18.68 6.61
CA ASN A 365 5.79 -19.79 5.74
C ASN A 365 4.29 -20.14 5.71
N ARG A 366 3.42 -19.26 6.23
CA ARG A 366 2.00 -19.52 6.27
C ARG A 366 1.20 -18.23 6.23
N ASN A 367 0.10 -18.25 5.47
CA ASN A 367 -0.88 -17.17 5.47
C ASN A 367 -1.96 -17.46 6.50
N CYS A 368 -2.52 -16.41 7.09
CA CYS A 368 -3.52 -16.56 8.15
C CYS A 368 -4.86 -17.09 7.64
N LEU A 369 -5.18 -16.78 6.38
CA LEU A 369 -6.48 -17.13 5.80
C LEU A 369 -6.39 -18.11 4.63
N PHE A 370 -5.18 -18.48 4.22
CA PHE A 370 -4.98 -19.37 3.08
C PHE A 370 -4.05 -20.52 3.46
N PRO A 371 -4.35 -21.76 3.04
CA PRO A 371 -5.47 -22.22 2.19
C PRO A 371 -6.82 -22.25 2.90
N GLU A 372 -6.82 -22.14 4.20
CA GLU A 372 -8.03 -22.04 5.04
C GLU A 372 -7.64 -21.28 6.30
N PRO A 373 -8.60 -20.75 7.05
CA PRO A 373 -8.27 -20.00 8.26
C PRO A 373 -7.37 -20.81 9.19
N CYS A 374 -6.31 -20.15 9.65
CA CYS A 374 -5.36 -20.78 10.59
C CYS A 374 -6.06 -21.09 11.91
N LYS A 375 -5.74 -22.23 12.50
CA LYS A 375 -6.32 -22.63 13.79
C LYS A 375 -6.01 -21.64 14.91
N ASN A 376 -4.90 -20.94 14.81
CA ASN A 376 -4.49 -19.96 15.83
C ASN A 376 -5.10 -18.58 15.61
N MET A 377 -5.71 -18.35 14.45
CA MET A 377 -6.32 -17.05 14.13
C MET A 377 -7.60 -16.88 14.95
N VAL A 378 -7.76 -15.67 15.49
CA VAL A 378 -8.97 -15.30 16.23
C VAL A 378 -9.82 -14.42 15.35
N ALA A 379 -10.91 -14.95 14.81
CA ALA A 379 -11.87 -14.18 14.01
C ALA A 379 -12.92 -13.60 14.97
N ASP A 380 -12.90 -12.30 15.13
CA ASP A 380 -13.74 -11.62 16.12
C ASP A 380 -14.05 -10.21 15.64
N HIS A 381 -15.33 -9.92 15.44
CA HIS A 381 -15.78 -8.62 14.96
C HIS A 381 -16.40 -7.75 16.07
N ARG A 382 -16.36 -8.19 17.33
CA ARG A 382 -17.02 -7.43 18.42
C ARG A 382 -16.47 -6.01 18.56
N ASP A 383 -15.16 -5.85 18.42
CA ASP A 383 -14.55 -4.51 18.51
C ASP A 383 -15.06 -3.60 17.38
N TYR A 384 -15.11 -4.13 16.16
CA TYR A 384 -15.55 -3.36 15.00
C TYR A 384 -17.03 -3.00 15.12
N VAL A 385 -17.86 -3.95 15.54
CA VAL A 385 -19.30 -3.70 15.77
C VAL A 385 -19.48 -2.59 16.79
N LYS A 386 -18.74 -2.65 17.91
CA LYS A 386 -18.83 -1.61 18.94
C LYS A 386 -18.44 -0.24 18.38
N LEU A 387 -17.35 -0.19 17.59
CA LEU A 387 -16.92 1.07 16.97
C LEU A 387 -18.01 1.63 16.05
N LEU A 388 -18.59 0.79 15.21
CA LEU A 388 -19.64 1.23 14.28
C LEU A 388 -20.86 1.77 15.03
N ARG A 389 -21.24 1.12 16.11
CA ARG A 389 -22.35 1.59 16.95
C ARG A 389 -22.04 2.94 17.59
N GLU A 390 -20.83 3.09 18.13
CA GLU A 390 -20.41 4.36 18.74
C GLU A 390 -20.42 5.50 17.74
N LEU A 391 -19.96 5.25 16.51
CA LEU A 391 -19.97 6.26 15.45
C LEU A 391 -21.39 6.65 15.07
N LYS A 392 -22.28 5.69 14.96
CA LYS A 392 -23.68 5.95 14.62
C LYS A 392 -24.36 6.80 15.68
N ASP A 393 -23.95 6.69 16.94
CA ASP A 393 -24.54 7.42 18.05
C ASP A 393 -24.08 8.88 18.15
N ILE A 394 -23.07 9.30 17.37
CA ILE A 394 -22.62 10.69 17.41
C ILE A 394 -23.71 11.61 16.88
N PRO A 395 -24.13 12.65 17.64
CA PRO A 395 -25.10 13.61 17.11
C PRO A 395 -24.63 14.23 15.81
N GLY A 396 -25.48 14.22 14.80
CA GLY A 396 -25.14 14.70 13.46
C GLY A 396 -24.78 13.61 12.48
N VAL A 397 -24.52 12.39 12.95
CA VAL A 397 -24.27 11.24 12.08
C VAL A 397 -25.60 10.54 11.81
N LYS A 398 -25.97 10.44 10.54
CA LYS A 398 -27.19 9.77 10.09
C LYS A 398 -26.93 8.32 9.70
N LYS A 399 -25.82 8.08 9.01
CA LYS A 399 -25.45 6.75 8.52
C LYS A 399 -23.93 6.57 8.55
N VAL A 400 -23.52 5.34 8.81
CA VAL A 400 -22.12 4.92 8.75
C VAL A 400 -22.03 3.79 7.73
N PHE A 401 -21.36 4.04 6.63
CA PHE A 401 -21.20 3.04 5.56
C PHE A 401 -19.84 2.37 5.64
N ILE A 402 -19.74 1.18 5.08
CA ILE A 402 -18.46 0.46 4.91
C ILE A 402 -18.26 0.29 3.40
N ARG A 403 -17.27 0.97 2.84
CA ARG A 403 -16.96 0.92 1.41
C ARG A 403 -15.64 0.21 1.11
N SER A 404 -14.66 0.29 2.01
CA SER A 404 -13.43 -0.49 1.82
C SER A 404 -13.77 -1.98 1.95
N GLY A 405 -12.97 -2.83 1.30
CA GLY A 405 -13.29 -4.24 1.21
C GLY A 405 -13.33 -4.94 2.55
N ILE A 406 -14.30 -5.83 2.73
CA ILE A 406 -14.30 -6.76 3.85
C ILE A 406 -13.77 -8.11 3.36
N ARG A 407 -13.17 -8.87 4.28
CA ARG A 407 -12.78 -10.24 3.96
C ARG A 407 -13.93 -11.18 4.35
N PHE A 408 -14.65 -11.64 3.34
CA PHE A 408 -15.82 -12.50 3.57
C PHE A 408 -15.43 -13.82 4.24
N ASP A 409 -14.25 -14.34 3.97
CA ASP A 409 -13.78 -15.57 4.63
C ASP A 409 -13.51 -15.33 6.12
N TYR A 410 -13.02 -14.15 6.50
CA TYR A 410 -12.83 -13.78 7.89
C TYR A 410 -14.19 -13.61 8.59
N VAL A 411 -15.16 -13.01 7.90
CA VAL A 411 -16.52 -12.88 8.42
C VAL A 411 -17.10 -14.26 8.73
N LEU A 412 -16.96 -15.20 7.79
CA LEU A 412 -17.49 -16.56 7.99
C LEU A 412 -16.75 -17.32 9.08
N ALA A 413 -15.48 -17.02 9.31
CA ALA A 413 -14.69 -17.68 10.35
C ALA A 413 -15.10 -17.24 11.75
N ASP A 414 -15.78 -16.13 11.89
CA ASP A 414 -16.29 -15.63 13.17
C ASP A 414 -17.55 -16.41 13.53
N LYS A 415 -17.53 -17.07 14.67
CA LYS A 415 -18.69 -17.86 15.13
C LYS A 415 -19.88 -16.96 15.48
N ASP A 416 -19.62 -15.73 15.90
CA ASP A 416 -20.66 -14.73 16.19
C ASP A 416 -20.99 -13.98 14.90
N GLN A 417 -22.21 -14.11 14.42
CA GLN A 417 -22.63 -13.52 13.15
C GLN A 417 -23.29 -12.15 13.32
N THR A 418 -23.14 -11.52 14.47
CA THR A 418 -23.67 -10.19 14.72
C THR A 418 -23.19 -9.16 13.71
N PHE A 419 -21.89 -9.21 13.35
CA PHE A 419 -21.35 -8.26 12.38
C PHE A 419 -22.08 -8.34 11.05
N LEU A 420 -22.29 -9.55 10.52
CA LEU A 420 -22.96 -9.71 9.23
C LEU A 420 -24.38 -9.15 9.29
N SER A 421 -25.11 -9.45 10.36
CA SER A 421 -26.47 -8.93 10.53
C SER A 421 -26.50 -7.42 10.56
N GLU A 422 -25.61 -6.78 11.32
CA GLU A 422 -25.60 -5.32 11.42
C GLU A 422 -25.06 -4.67 10.14
N LEU A 423 -24.11 -5.31 9.48
CA LEU A 423 -23.60 -4.83 8.18
C LEU A 423 -24.77 -4.68 7.20
N VAL A 424 -25.56 -5.73 7.06
CA VAL A 424 -26.71 -5.74 6.14
C VAL A 424 -27.76 -4.71 6.57
N LYS A 425 -28.06 -4.65 7.85
CA LYS A 425 -29.10 -3.77 8.37
C LYS A 425 -28.72 -2.29 8.27
N ASP A 426 -27.49 -1.93 8.61
CA ASP A 426 -27.13 -0.55 8.88
C ASP A 426 -26.01 0.05 8.04
N HIS A 427 -25.18 -0.76 7.36
CA HIS A 427 -23.91 -0.23 6.84
C HIS A 427 -23.69 -0.42 5.33
N VAL A 428 -24.68 -0.93 4.62
CA VAL A 428 -24.60 -1.08 3.16
C VAL A 428 -25.50 -0.04 2.51
N SER A 429 -25.00 0.66 1.51
CA SER A 429 -25.77 1.68 0.79
C SER A 429 -26.38 1.11 -0.51
N GLY A 430 -27.03 -0.03 -0.39
CA GLY A 430 -27.67 -0.71 -1.51
C GLY A 430 -26.80 -1.75 -2.20
N GLN A 431 -25.50 -1.53 -2.20
CA GLN A 431 -24.56 -2.44 -2.86
C GLN A 431 -23.35 -2.68 -1.94
N LEU A 432 -23.02 -3.95 -1.75
CA LEU A 432 -21.82 -4.33 -1.00
C LEU A 432 -20.76 -4.81 -1.99
N ARG A 433 -19.62 -4.14 -2.02
CA ARG A 433 -18.50 -4.56 -2.86
C ARG A 433 -17.72 -5.65 -2.14
N VAL A 434 -17.51 -6.76 -2.81
CA VAL A 434 -16.73 -7.89 -2.29
C VAL A 434 -15.76 -8.34 -3.37
N ALA A 435 -14.65 -8.94 -2.95
CA ALA A 435 -13.58 -9.29 -3.88
C ALA A 435 -13.31 -10.80 -3.87
N PRO A 436 -14.17 -11.61 -4.51
CA PRO A 436 -13.86 -13.02 -4.70
C PRO A 436 -12.69 -13.24 -5.65
N GLU A 437 -12.45 -12.33 -6.58
CA GLU A 437 -11.38 -12.26 -7.57
C GLU A 437 -11.53 -13.25 -8.70
N HIS A 438 -11.98 -14.46 -8.47
CA HIS A 438 -12.16 -15.49 -9.49
C HIS A 438 -13.14 -16.55 -9.00
N VAL A 439 -13.46 -17.51 -9.85
CA VAL A 439 -14.31 -18.65 -9.49
C VAL A 439 -13.60 -20.00 -9.66
N SER A 440 -12.48 -20.03 -10.38
CA SER A 440 -11.66 -21.23 -10.51
C SER A 440 -10.84 -21.42 -9.25
N ASN A 441 -11.02 -22.54 -8.57
CA ASN A 441 -10.26 -22.82 -7.34
C ASN A 441 -8.77 -22.95 -7.60
N ARG A 442 -8.40 -23.37 -8.81
CA ARG A 442 -6.99 -23.43 -9.19
C ARG A 442 -6.38 -22.03 -9.23
N VAL A 443 -7.06 -21.09 -9.88
CA VAL A 443 -6.60 -19.68 -9.95
C VAL A 443 -6.62 -19.06 -8.56
N LEU A 444 -7.68 -19.29 -7.79
CA LEU A 444 -7.79 -18.75 -6.43
C LEU A 444 -6.65 -19.22 -5.54
N SER A 445 -6.19 -20.47 -5.72
CA SER A 445 -5.06 -20.97 -4.94
C SER A 445 -3.78 -20.20 -5.26
N TYR A 446 -3.56 -19.80 -6.52
CA TYR A 446 -2.40 -18.99 -6.90
C TYR A 446 -2.52 -17.57 -6.35
N MET A 447 -3.72 -17.06 -6.23
CA MET A 447 -3.97 -15.74 -5.66
C MET A 447 -3.82 -15.69 -4.14
N GLY A 448 -3.83 -16.84 -3.48
CA GLY A 448 -3.89 -16.88 -2.02
C GLY A 448 -5.26 -16.48 -1.49
N LYS A 449 -6.32 -16.76 -2.25
CA LYS A 449 -7.69 -16.39 -1.91
C LYS A 449 -8.49 -17.64 -1.56
N PRO A 450 -9.57 -17.48 -0.78
CA PRO A 450 -10.38 -18.64 -0.41
C PRO A 450 -11.07 -19.27 -1.62
N ARG A 451 -11.41 -20.54 -1.47
CA ARG A 451 -12.12 -21.29 -2.52
C ARG A 451 -13.46 -20.66 -2.83
N HIS A 452 -13.92 -20.84 -4.05
CA HIS A 452 -15.18 -20.26 -4.53
C HIS A 452 -16.37 -20.63 -3.65
N GLU A 453 -16.38 -21.83 -3.10
CA GLU A 453 -17.46 -22.30 -2.22
C GLU A 453 -17.60 -21.42 -0.97
N VAL A 454 -16.50 -20.85 -0.49
CA VAL A 454 -16.52 -19.93 0.66
C VAL A 454 -17.25 -18.65 0.28
N TYR A 455 -16.98 -18.12 -0.91
CA TYR A 455 -17.69 -16.95 -1.41
C TYR A 455 -19.19 -17.24 -1.57
N GLN A 456 -19.53 -18.39 -2.13
CA GLN A 456 -20.93 -18.78 -2.31
C GLN A 456 -21.66 -18.86 -0.98
N GLU A 457 -21.01 -19.39 0.07
CA GLU A 457 -21.61 -19.44 1.40
C GLU A 457 -21.82 -18.03 1.98
N PHE A 458 -20.86 -17.12 1.76
CA PHE A 458 -21.02 -15.75 2.20
C PHE A 458 -22.24 -15.10 1.53
N ILE A 459 -22.38 -15.27 0.21
CA ILE A 459 -23.51 -14.71 -0.52
C ILE A 459 -24.83 -15.27 -0.02
N ARG A 460 -24.87 -16.59 0.25
CA ARG A 460 -26.07 -17.24 0.78
C ARG A 460 -26.49 -16.57 2.10
N ARG A 461 -25.54 -16.36 3.00
CA ARG A 461 -25.84 -15.72 4.30
C ARG A 461 -26.20 -14.25 4.14
N PHE A 462 -25.52 -13.55 3.24
CA PHE A 462 -25.81 -12.13 2.96
C PHE A 462 -27.25 -11.99 2.44
N ASP A 463 -27.66 -12.83 1.50
CA ASP A 463 -29.00 -12.80 0.94
C ASP A 463 -30.05 -13.16 2.00
N ALA A 464 -29.75 -14.14 2.86
CA ALA A 464 -30.68 -14.52 3.95
C ALA A 464 -30.89 -13.35 4.93
N CYS A 465 -29.82 -12.63 5.27
CA CYS A 465 -29.93 -11.45 6.12
C CYS A 465 -30.77 -10.35 5.46
N ASN A 466 -30.61 -10.15 4.17
CA ASN A 466 -31.39 -9.16 3.42
C ASN A 466 -32.88 -9.50 3.46
N LYS A 467 -33.22 -10.77 3.26
CA LYS A 467 -34.61 -11.21 3.32
C LYS A 467 -35.21 -11.00 4.72
N LYS A 468 -34.43 -11.34 5.74
CA LYS A 468 -34.87 -11.21 7.12
C LYS A 468 -35.13 -9.76 7.53
N THR A 469 -34.33 -8.81 7.00
CA THR A 469 -34.47 -7.40 7.31
C THR A 469 -35.34 -6.63 6.30
N GLY A 470 -35.80 -7.27 5.25
CA GLY A 470 -36.60 -6.63 4.20
C GLY A 470 -35.81 -5.70 3.31
N LYS A 471 -34.51 -5.86 3.24
CA LYS A 471 -33.63 -5.01 2.44
C LYS A 471 -33.47 -5.55 1.03
N GLN A 472 -33.40 -4.64 0.06
CA GLN A 472 -33.09 -5.00 -1.34
C GLN A 472 -31.69 -4.49 -1.64
N GLN A 473 -30.72 -5.29 -1.26
CA GLN A 473 -29.30 -4.98 -1.41
C GLN A 473 -28.59 -6.10 -2.17
N TYR A 474 -27.55 -5.73 -2.90
CA TYR A 474 -26.86 -6.65 -3.79
C TYR A 474 -25.37 -6.65 -3.50
N ALA A 475 -24.77 -7.82 -3.64
CA ALA A 475 -23.31 -7.95 -3.63
C ALA A 475 -22.79 -7.67 -5.04
N LEU A 476 -21.79 -6.80 -5.15
CA LEU A 476 -21.10 -6.52 -6.40
C LEU A 476 -19.73 -7.17 -6.34
N PRO A 477 -19.53 -8.30 -7.00
CA PRO A 477 -18.23 -8.96 -6.97
C PRO A 477 -17.21 -8.25 -7.84
N TYR A 478 -15.98 -8.18 -7.34
CA TYR A 478 -14.81 -7.74 -8.09
C TYR A 478 -14.09 -8.98 -8.59
N PHE A 479 -13.80 -9.01 -9.90
CA PHE A 479 -13.08 -10.13 -10.52
C PHE A 479 -11.80 -9.65 -11.18
N MET A 480 -10.79 -10.50 -11.19
CA MET A 480 -9.51 -10.26 -11.83
C MET A 480 -9.28 -11.30 -12.91
N SER A 481 -9.12 -10.85 -14.15
CA SER A 481 -8.76 -11.72 -15.27
C SER A 481 -7.26 -11.75 -15.45
N SER A 482 -6.78 -12.76 -16.14
CA SER A 482 -5.37 -12.86 -16.58
C SER A 482 -4.36 -12.98 -15.45
N HIS A 483 -4.77 -13.44 -14.28
CA HIS A 483 -3.84 -13.69 -13.19
C HIS A 483 -2.87 -14.81 -13.61
N PRO A 484 -1.59 -14.73 -13.20
CA PRO A 484 -0.65 -15.82 -13.50
C PRO A 484 -1.22 -17.18 -13.10
N GLY A 485 -1.10 -18.15 -13.99
CA GLY A 485 -1.65 -19.48 -13.80
C GLY A 485 -3.06 -19.67 -14.34
N CYS A 486 -3.73 -18.59 -14.76
CA CYS A 486 -5.06 -18.68 -15.36
C CYS A 486 -4.91 -19.11 -16.82
N ASP A 487 -5.57 -20.22 -17.20
CA ASP A 487 -5.60 -20.65 -18.58
C ASP A 487 -6.99 -20.39 -19.20
N LEU A 488 -7.16 -20.82 -20.44
CA LEU A 488 -8.42 -20.58 -21.14
C LEU A 488 -9.62 -21.22 -20.46
N GLU A 489 -9.44 -22.41 -19.92
CA GLU A 489 -10.54 -23.09 -19.22
C GLU A 489 -10.99 -22.29 -18.00
N ASP A 490 -10.04 -21.74 -17.25
CA ASP A 490 -10.34 -20.90 -16.09
C ASP A 490 -11.08 -19.62 -16.52
N ALA A 491 -10.66 -19.01 -17.62
CA ALA A 491 -11.29 -17.80 -18.14
C ALA A 491 -12.73 -18.10 -18.57
N VAL A 492 -12.96 -19.25 -19.22
CA VAL A 492 -14.30 -19.67 -19.64
C VAL A 492 -15.18 -19.90 -18.42
N GLU A 493 -14.63 -20.55 -17.39
CA GLU A 493 -15.37 -20.79 -16.14
C GLU A 493 -15.85 -19.48 -15.52
N LEU A 494 -14.98 -18.48 -15.47
CA LEU A 494 -15.34 -17.15 -14.96
C LEU A 494 -16.40 -16.50 -15.85
N ALA A 495 -16.22 -16.55 -17.15
CA ALA A 495 -17.16 -15.95 -18.09
C ALA A 495 -18.55 -16.58 -17.97
N GLU A 496 -18.61 -17.90 -17.81
CA GLU A 496 -19.87 -18.60 -17.63
C GLU A 496 -20.55 -18.20 -16.32
N TYR A 497 -19.79 -18.05 -15.25
CA TYR A 497 -20.33 -17.60 -13.97
C TYR A 497 -20.91 -16.19 -14.10
N ILE A 498 -20.18 -15.27 -14.77
CA ILE A 498 -20.65 -13.90 -14.97
C ILE A 498 -21.94 -13.90 -15.80
N ARG A 499 -21.98 -14.70 -16.87
CA ARG A 499 -23.19 -14.85 -17.70
C ARG A 499 -24.38 -15.29 -16.84
N ASP A 500 -24.14 -16.28 -15.97
CA ASP A 500 -25.22 -16.88 -15.17
C ASP A 500 -25.67 -15.95 -14.02
N MET A 501 -24.85 -14.96 -13.66
CA MET A 501 -25.25 -13.95 -12.67
C MET A 501 -26.41 -13.07 -13.15
N GLY A 502 -26.57 -12.93 -14.47
CA GLY A 502 -27.63 -12.12 -15.03
C GLY A 502 -27.33 -10.62 -15.13
N PHE A 503 -26.11 -10.20 -14.75
CA PHE A 503 -25.69 -8.81 -14.94
C PHE A 503 -24.17 -8.77 -15.15
N ILE A 504 -23.69 -7.70 -15.73
CA ILE A 504 -22.24 -7.54 -15.98
C ILE A 504 -21.62 -6.81 -14.78
N PRO A 505 -20.64 -7.41 -14.09
CA PRO A 505 -19.96 -6.72 -13.00
C PRO A 505 -19.26 -5.48 -13.52
N GLU A 506 -19.43 -4.38 -12.83
CA GLU A 506 -18.75 -3.13 -13.19
C GLU A 506 -17.24 -3.19 -12.93
N GLN A 507 -16.84 -4.08 -12.06
CA GLN A 507 -15.44 -4.18 -11.65
C GLN A 507 -14.85 -5.55 -12.00
N ALA A 508 -14.44 -5.67 -13.24
CA ALA A 508 -13.62 -6.77 -13.72
C ALA A 508 -12.39 -6.14 -14.36
N GLN A 509 -11.23 -6.43 -13.83
CA GLN A 509 -9.98 -5.84 -14.31
C GLN A 509 -8.95 -6.91 -14.60
N ASP A 510 -8.09 -6.63 -15.59
CA ASP A 510 -6.96 -7.50 -15.85
C ASP A 510 -5.91 -7.36 -14.74
N PHE A 511 -5.25 -8.47 -14.44
CA PHE A 511 -4.13 -8.46 -13.51
C PHE A 511 -3.11 -7.39 -13.91
N TYR A 512 -2.69 -6.60 -12.93
CA TYR A 512 -1.69 -5.55 -13.13
C TYR A 512 -0.38 -5.98 -12.48
N PRO A 513 0.70 -6.18 -13.26
CA PRO A 513 1.97 -6.61 -12.66
C PRO A 513 2.68 -5.49 -11.88
N THR A 514 2.20 -5.24 -10.70
CA THR A 514 2.78 -4.23 -9.80
C THR A 514 4.11 -4.77 -9.26
N PRO A 515 5.18 -3.96 -9.25
CA PRO A 515 6.48 -4.46 -8.75
C PRO A 515 6.38 -5.01 -7.33
N SER A 516 7.16 -6.01 -7.06
CA SER A 516 7.35 -6.61 -5.73
C SER A 516 6.10 -7.22 -5.12
N THR A 517 5.24 -7.80 -5.98
CA THR A 517 4.19 -8.70 -5.51
C THR A 517 4.56 -10.13 -5.90
N LEU A 518 4.04 -11.09 -5.13
CA LEU A 518 4.27 -12.50 -5.47
C LEU A 518 3.72 -12.83 -6.86
N SER A 519 2.52 -12.30 -7.19
CA SER A 519 1.91 -12.54 -8.50
C SER A 519 2.76 -11.98 -9.64
N THR A 520 3.42 -10.83 -9.44
CA THR A 520 4.30 -10.28 -10.47
C THR A 520 5.53 -11.15 -10.67
N CYS A 521 6.06 -11.70 -9.59
CA CYS A 521 7.15 -12.68 -9.70
C CYS A 521 6.70 -13.89 -10.52
N MET A 522 5.51 -14.41 -10.26
CA MET A 522 4.95 -15.52 -11.05
C MET A 522 4.75 -15.12 -12.51
N TYR A 523 4.25 -13.92 -12.74
CA TYR A 523 4.02 -13.40 -14.10
C TYR A 523 5.32 -13.37 -14.91
N TYR A 524 6.35 -12.84 -14.30
CA TYR A 524 7.63 -12.66 -15.01
C TYR A 524 8.37 -14.00 -15.19
N THR A 525 8.43 -14.83 -14.10
CA THR A 525 9.29 -16.02 -14.09
C THR A 525 8.58 -17.30 -14.51
N GLY A 526 7.27 -17.36 -14.40
CA GLY A 526 6.52 -18.59 -14.50
C GLY A 526 6.72 -19.54 -13.31
N UNK A 527 7.20 -19.17 -12.29
CA UNK A 527 7.46 -20.00 -11.18
C UNK A 527 6.64 -19.55 -10.00
N UNK A 528 6.18 -20.36 -9.41
CA UNK A 528 5.38 -20.06 -8.29
C UNK A 528 6.19 -20.38 -7.09
N UNK A 529 6.40 -19.67 -6.47
CA UNK A 529 7.01 -19.85 -5.30
C UNK A 529 5.97 -20.34 -4.44
N UNK A 530 5.88 -21.18 -4.46
CA UNK A 530 5.06 -21.75 -3.55
C UNK A 530 5.72 -21.51 -2.29
N UNK A 531 5.46 -20.90 -1.97
CA UNK A 531 5.88 -20.58 -0.76
C UNK A 531 5.45 -21.55 0.19
N THR A 532 4.63 -22.32 -0.09
CA THR A 532 4.19 -23.41 0.75
C THR A 532 5.11 -24.62 0.60
N ARG A 533 5.76 -24.98 1.69
CA ARG A 533 6.57 -26.20 1.83
C ARG A 533 7.83 -26.29 0.96
N GLY A 534 8.36 -25.15 0.55
CA GLY A 534 9.67 -25.12 -0.11
C GLY A 534 9.76 -25.77 -1.48
N ARG A 535 8.64 -25.99 -2.13
CA ARG A 535 8.62 -26.57 -3.48
C ARG A 535 8.24 -25.51 -4.51
N TRP A 536 9.02 -25.42 -5.56
CA TRP A 536 8.72 -24.57 -6.71
C TRP A 536 7.73 -25.27 -7.62
N ILE A 537 6.61 -24.61 -7.88
CA ILE A 537 5.64 -25.09 -8.85
C ILE A 537 5.89 -24.32 -10.14
N ARG A 538 6.16 -25.03 -11.21
CA ARG A 538 6.35 -24.44 -12.53
C ARG A 538 5.00 -24.28 -13.21
N PHE A 539 4.67 -23.06 -13.61
CA PHE A 539 3.55 -22.82 -14.48
C PHE A 539 4.00 -22.91 -15.93
N THR A 540 3.25 -23.62 -16.71
CA THR A 540 3.38 -23.47 -18.15
C THR A 540 2.48 -22.31 -18.56
N CYS A 541 3.00 -21.10 -18.52
CA CYS A 541 2.38 -20.00 -19.24
C CYS A 541 2.69 -20.19 -20.70
N ARG A 542 1.86 -20.93 -21.40
CA ARG A 542 2.00 -21.08 -22.84
C ARG A 542 1.68 -19.74 -23.49
N ASN A 543 2.74 -19.13 -24.02
CA ASN A 543 2.72 -18.03 -25.00
C ASN A 543 2.25 -16.65 -24.57
N ARG A 544 3.11 -15.66 -24.78
CA ARG A 544 2.84 -14.23 -24.62
C ARG A 544 1.61 -13.76 -25.41
N ARG A 545 1.25 -14.43 -26.50
CA ARG A 545 0.08 -14.09 -27.32
C ARG A 545 -1.24 -14.47 -26.67
N MET A 546 -1.26 -15.50 -25.83
CA MET A 546 -2.46 -15.90 -25.10
C MET A 546 -2.81 -14.97 -23.95
N ARG A 547 -1.81 -14.26 -23.43
CA ARG A 547 -2.04 -13.30 -22.33
C ARG A 547 -2.97 -12.17 -22.75
N ARG A 548 -2.97 -11.81 -24.04
CA ARG A 548 -3.84 -10.77 -24.59
C ARG A 548 -5.26 -11.26 -24.90
N ARG A 549 -5.45 -12.57 -25.01
CA ARG A 549 -6.76 -13.15 -25.37
C ARG A 549 -7.63 -13.53 -24.18
N CYS A 550 -7.05 -13.56 -22.99
CA CYS A 550 -7.80 -13.85 -21.75
C CYS A 550 -8.41 -12.59 -21.15
N SER A 551 -8.25 -11.45 -21.77
CA SER A 551 -8.98 -10.26 -21.36
C SER A 551 -10.42 -10.38 -21.86
N VAL A 552 -11.33 -10.31 -20.94
CA VAL A 552 -12.76 -10.29 -21.29
C VAL A 552 -13.02 -8.92 -21.90
N ARG A 553 -13.33 -8.89 -23.22
CA ARG A 553 -13.79 -7.68 -23.86
C ARG A 553 -15.25 -7.46 -23.51
#